data_93bf8233dc3b47f6bee97ddcbd6d0394
#
_entry.id   93bf8233dc3b47f6bee97ddcbd6d0394
#
_cell.length_a   1.000
_cell.length_b   1.000
_cell.length_c   1.000
_cell.angle_alpha   90.00
_cell.angle_beta   90.00
_cell.angle_gamma   90.00
#
_symmetry.space_group_name_H-M   'P 1'
#
loop_
_entity.id
_entity.type
_entity.pdbx_description
1 polymer ?
#
loop_
_entity_poly.entity_id
_entity_poly.type
_entity_poly.pdbx_seq_one_letter_code
_entity_poly.pdbx_strand_id
1 'polypeptide(L)'
;LRLLSHRDQNALIFLDEMSSATEEVFAAIYSLLLGHRVGGKPVHPKAVIVAAGNRASDSAIARELPDTLISRMLPATMAVNPKDWIMWATDPKTKGHEGVIDFIKKYPEVLNTTVDASKREELETFPTPRGWGKAFKIMHFHEKKASKNRITHKDAAGIPMNGTGNPSTPVTPDIHAM
;
A
#
# COMPACT_ATOMS: atom_id res chain seq x y z
N LEU A 1 -19.99 -13.85 14.28
CA LEU A 1 -20.65 -13.40 15.51
C LEU A 1 -20.45 -14.36 16.70
N ARG A 2 -20.20 -15.65 16.48
CA ARG A 2 -19.95 -16.62 17.56
C ARG A 2 -18.63 -16.35 18.30
N LEU A 3 -17.62 -15.83 17.62
CA LEU A 3 -16.31 -15.45 18.18
C LEU A 3 -16.38 -14.22 19.12
N LEU A 4 -17.36 -13.33 18.93
CA LEU A 4 -17.48 -12.09 19.70
C LEU A 4 -18.15 -12.29 21.08
N SER A 5 -18.74 -13.44 21.33
CA SER A 5 -19.45 -13.77 22.58
C SER A 5 -18.66 -14.69 23.53
N HIS A 6 -17.44 -15.12 23.18
CA HIS A 6 -16.62 -15.95 24.08
C HIS A 6 -16.17 -15.13 25.30
N ARG A 7 -16.58 -15.59 26.49
CA ARG A 7 -16.41 -14.88 27.77
C ARG A 7 -14.95 -14.76 28.25
N ASP A 8 -14.05 -15.57 27.72
CA ASP A 8 -12.70 -15.73 28.28
C ASP A 8 -11.58 -15.15 27.40
N GLN A 9 -11.91 -14.48 26.30
CA GLN A 9 -10.91 -13.92 25.38
C GLN A 9 -11.11 -12.43 25.16
N ASN A 10 -10.01 -11.67 25.24
CA ASN A 10 -10.00 -10.30 24.78
C ASN A 10 -10.25 -10.29 23.26
N ALA A 11 -11.20 -9.51 22.80
CA ALA A 11 -11.51 -9.38 21.37
C ALA A 11 -11.12 -7.99 20.87
N LEU A 12 -10.52 -7.93 19.70
CA LEU A 12 -10.34 -6.70 18.93
C LEU A 12 -11.35 -6.72 17.76
N ILE A 13 -12.21 -5.73 17.71
CA ILE A 13 -13.15 -5.52 16.60
C ILE A 13 -12.59 -4.39 15.75
N PHE A 14 -12.22 -4.72 14.51
CA PHE A 14 -11.72 -3.73 13.56
C PHE A 14 -12.81 -3.43 12.52
N LEU A 15 -13.20 -2.16 12.43
CA LEU A 15 -14.18 -1.65 11.47
C LEU A 15 -13.41 -0.90 10.37
N ASP A 16 -13.18 -1.55 9.25
CA ASP A 16 -12.49 -0.93 8.11
C ASP A 16 -13.49 -0.16 7.23
N GLU A 17 -13.02 0.91 6.58
CA GLU A 17 -13.79 1.78 5.68
C GLU A 17 -15.08 2.35 6.33
N MET A 18 -15.03 2.66 7.63
CA MET A 18 -16.22 3.11 8.38
C MET A 18 -16.85 4.37 7.77
N SER A 19 -16.07 5.28 7.21
CA SER A 19 -16.56 6.50 6.55
C SER A 19 -17.38 6.27 5.27
N SER A 20 -17.31 5.05 4.70
CA SER A 20 -18.10 4.66 3.51
C SER A 20 -19.37 3.88 3.86
N ALA A 21 -19.66 3.73 5.16
CA ALA A 21 -20.81 2.99 5.64
C ALA A 21 -22.14 3.68 5.33
N THR A 22 -23.22 2.89 5.20
CA THR A 22 -24.58 3.40 5.08
C THR A 22 -25.16 3.79 6.44
N GLU A 23 -26.28 4.50 6.46
CA GLU A 23 -26.94 4.92 7.70
C GLU A 23 -27.39 3.72 8.56
N GLU A 24 -27.84 2.64 7.93
CA GLU A 24 -28.22 1.41 8.63
C GLU A 24 -27.00 0.76 9.33
N VAL A 25 -25.84 0.81 8.68
CA VAL A 25 -24.60 0.32 9.27
C VAL A 25 -24.17 1.22 10.43
N PHE A 26 -24.31 2.54 10.30
CA PHE A 26 -24.08 3.45 11.42
C PHE A 26 -24.99 3.14 12.62
N ALA A 27 -26.25 2.83 12.41
CA ALA A 27 -27.14 2.42 13.49
C ALA A 27 -26.65 1.16 14.22
N ALA A 28 -26.10 0.19 13.47
CA ALA A 28 -25.48 -1.00 14.06
C ALA A 28 -24.20 -0.67 14.84
N ILE A 29 -23.37 0.27 14.33
CA ILE A 29 -22.18 0.76 15.03
C ILE A 29 -22.55 1.47 16.32
N TYR A 30 -23.61 2.26 16.33
CA TYR A 30 -24.15 2.87 17.56
C TYR A 30 -24.50 1.82 18.60
N SER A 31 -25.22 0.78 18.20
CA SER A 31 -25.58 -0.32 19.09
C SER A 31 -24.35 -1.02 19.66
N LEU A 32 -23.30 -1.16 18.84
CA LEU A 32 -22.03 -1.74 19.26
C LEU A 32 -21.31 -0.84 20.26
N LEU A 33 -21.19 0.47 19.99
CA LEU A 33 -20.43 1.41 20.83
C LEU A 33 -21.14 1.70 22.17
N LEU A 34 -22.46 1.83 22.16
CA LEU A 34 -23.24 2.19 23.33
C LEU A 34 -23.68 0.99 24.16
N GLY A 35 -24.08 -0.07 23.51
CA GLY A 35 -24.69 -1.22 24.14
C GLY A 35 -23.85 -2.49 24.13
N HIS A 36 -22.65 -2.48 23.57
CA HIS A 36 -21.85 -3.69 23.33
C HIS A 36 -22.69 -4.82 22.70
N ARG A 37 -23.51 -4.47 21.70
CA ARG A 37 -24.42 -5.41 21.02
C ARG A 37 -24.34 -5.25 19.52
N VAL A 38 -24.44 -6.37 18.81
CA VAL A 38 -24.54 -6.41 17.34
C VAL A 38 -25.67 -7.36 16.97
N GLY A 39 -26.67 -6.86 16.23
CA GLY A 39 -27.83 -7.65 15.83
C GLY A 39 -28.56 -8.27 17.04
N GLY A 40 -28.70 -7.51 18.13
CA GLY A 40 -29.33 -7.97 19.37
C GLY A 40 -28.47 -8.89 20.23
N LYS A 41 -27.32 -9.38 19.77
CA LYS A 41 -26.41 -10.27 20.52
C LYS A 41 -25.36 -9.46 21.28
N PRO A 42 -25.05 -9.80 22.53
CA PRO A 42 -24.02 -9.12 23.30
C PRO A 42 -22.63 -9.44 22.73
N VAL A 43 -21.77 -8.43 22.77
CA VAL A 43 -20.33 -8.55 22.50
C VAL A 43 -19.59 -8.60 23.82
N HIS A 44 -18.41 -9.20 23.84
CA HIS A 44 -17.61 -9.33 25.05
C HIS A 44 -17.33 -7.94 25.67
N PRO A 45 -17.51 -7.76 27.01
CA PRO A 45 -17.38 -6.44 27.65
C PRO A 45 -15.97 -5.83 27.53
N LYS A 46 -14.94 -6.68 27.39
CA LYS A 46 -13.53 -6.25 27.20
C LYS A 46 -13.15 -6.12 25.71
N ALA A 47 -14.10 -6.17 24.79
CA ALA A 47 -13.79 -5.98 23.39
C ALA A 47 -13.34 -4.54 23.14
N VAL A 48 -12.19 -4.39 22.50
CA VAL A 48 -11.66 -3.11 22.02
C VAL A 48 -12.16 -2.91 20.60
N ILE A 49 -12.72 -1.74 20.33
CA ILE A 49 -13.22 -1.39 19.00
C ILE A 49 -12.29 -0.35 18.40
N VAL A 50 -11.76 -0.66 17.22
CA VAL A 50 -10.93 0.24 16.43
C VAL A 50 -11.60 0.41 15.07
N ALA A 51 -11.66 1.63 14.58
CA ALA A 51 -12.22 1.93 13.27
C ALA A 51 -11.20 2.67 12.41
N ALA A 52 -11.24 2.43 11.11
CA ALA A 52 -10.48 3.17 10.11
C ALA A 52 -11.43 3.68 9.02
N GLY A 53 -11.07 4.79 8.41
CA GLY A 53 -11.82 5.37 7.31
C GLY A 53 -11.06 6.54 6.68
N ASN A 54 -11.54 6.98 5.54
CA ASN A 54 -10.98 8.12 4.84
C ASN A 54 -11.74 9.40 5.26
N ARG A 55 -11.07 10.55 5.19
CA ARG A 55 -11.75 11.83 5.35
C ARG A 55 -12.56 12.14 4.08
N ALA A 56 -13.64 12.89 4.22
CA ALA A 56 -14.45 13.31 3.09
C ALA A 56 -13.64 14.13 2.05
N SER A 57 -12.63 14.89 2.52
CA SER A 57 -11.66 15.57 1.64
C SER A 57 -10.77 14.64 0.82
N ASP A 58 -10.53 13.43 1.28
CA ASP A 58 -9.55 12.52 0.68
C ASP A 58 -10.21 11.48 -0.24
N SER A 59 -11.51 11.29 -0.12
CA SER A 59 -12.25 10.27 -0.87
C SER A 59 -13.67 10.74 -1.20
N ALA A 60 -14.06 10.64 -2.47
CA ALA A 60 -15.39 11.00 -2.95
C ALA A 60 -16.52 10.12 -2.36
N ILE A 61 -16.19 8.92 -1.87
CA ILE A 61 -17.13 7.98 -1.27
C ILE A 61 -17.23 8.14 0.25
N ALA A 62 -16.24 8.80 0.87
CA ALA A 62 -16.24 9.01 2.30
C ALA A 62 -17.27 10.08 2.69
N ARG A 63 -18.04 9.77 3.71
CA ARG A 63 -19.01 10.69 4.32
C ARG A 63 -18.47 11.23 5.63
N GLU A 64 -18.93 12.39 6.02
CA GLU A 64 -18.69 12.88 7.36
C GLU A 64 -19.36 11.96 8.38
N LEU A 65 -18.61 11.61 9.41
CA LEU A 65 -19.15 10.81 10.49
C LEU A 65 -20.10 11.65 11.33
N PRO A 66 -21.25 11.13 11.75
CA PRO A 66 -22.15 11.83 12.64
C PRO A 66 -21.44 12.24 13.95
N ASP A 67 -21.67 13.47 14.41
CA ASP A 67 -21.10 14.01 15.65
C ASP A 67 -21.34 13.10 16.86
N THR A 68 -22.48 12.45 16.87
CA THR A 68 -22.84 11.48 17.89
C THR A 68 -21.93 10.25 17.92
N LEU A 69 -21.34 9.85 16.79
CA LEU A 69 -20.31 8.80 16.75
C LEU A 69 -18.96 9.37 17.18
N ILE A 70 -18.57 10.51 16.62
CA ILE A 70 -17.27 11.16 16.89
C ILE A 70 -17.11 11.41 18.39
N SER A 71 -18.16 11.90 19.07
CA SER A 71 -18.13 12.19 20.51
C SER A 71 -17.90 10.96 21.41
N ARG A 72 -18.00 9.75 20.86
CA ARG A 72 -17.82 8.48 21.58
C ARG A 72 -16.56 7.74 21.19
N MET A 73 -15.75 8.34 20.35
CA MET A 73 -14.52 7.77 19.83
C MET A 73 -13.35 8.69 20.16
N LEU A 74 -12.14 8.16 20.14
CA LEU A 74 -10.93 8.96 20.18
C LEU A 74 -10.41 9.09 18.74
N PRO A 75 -10.71 10.17 18.02
CA PRO A 75 -10.27 10.36 16.65
C PRO A 75 -8.77 10.63 16.60
N ALA A 76 -8.09 9.96 15.68
CA ALA A 76 -6.67 10.19 15.39
C ALA A 76 -6.48 10.27 13.87
N THR A 77 -5.72 11.25 13.43
CA THR A 77 -5.36 11.39 12.02
C THR A 77 -3.99 10.79 11.78
N MET A 78 -3.90 9.83 10.86
CA MET A 78 -2.62 9.29 10.42
C MET A 78 -2.03 10.18 9.32
N ALA A 79 -0.85 10.73 9.59
CA ALA A 79 -0.08 11.46 8.59
C ALA A 79 0.94 10.54 7.91
N VAL A 80 1.15 10.74 6.60
CA VAL A 80 2.22 10.05 5.88
C VAL A 80 3.55 10.65 6.25
N ASN A 81 4.47 9.83 6.76
CA ASN A 81 5.83 10.23 7.07
C ASN A 81 6.81 9.49 6.15
N PRO A 82 7.57 10.20 5.29
CA PRO A 82 8.53 9.57 4.40
C PRO A 82 9.61 8.76 5.11
N LYS A 83 10.06 9.19 6.29
CA LYS A 83 11.08 8.46 7.07
C LYS A 83 10.57 7.11 7.53
N ASP A 84 9.34 7.05 8.03
CA ASP A 84 8.71 5.80 8.48
C ASP A 84 8.47 4.85 7.29
N TRP A 85 8.07 5.40 6.15
CA TRP A 85 7.91 4.61 4.93
C TRP A 85 9.23 4.05 4.43
N ILE A 86 10.32 4.84 4.42
CA ILE A 86 11.66 4.37 4.04
C ILE A 86 12.13 3.27 4.99
N MET A 87 11.92 3.43 6.30
CA MET A 87 12.27 2.43 7.29
C MET A 87 11.51 1.11 7.03
N TRP A 88 10.21 1.18 6.76
CA TRP A 88 9.41 0.02 6.37
C TRP A 88 9.88 -0.60 5.04
N ALA A 89 10.19 0.22 4.04
CA ALA A 89 10.62 -0.23 2.72
C ALA A 89 11.99 -0.91 2.75
N THR A 90 12.87 -0.50 3.66
CA THR A 90 14.21 -1.09 3.84
C THR A 90 14.21 -2.34 4.73
N ASP A 91 13.10 -2.66 5.41
CA ASP A 91 12.98 -3.91 6.18
C ASP A 91 13.10 -5.12 5.23
N PRO A 92 13.99 -6.08 5.52
CA PRO A 92 14.16 -7.28 4.69
C PRO A 92 12.88 -8.07 4.44
N LYS A 93 11.91 -8.01 5.36
CA LYS A 93 10.60 -8.66 5.24
C LYS A 93 9.73 -8.01 4.16
N THR A 94 9.90 -6.72 3.93
CA THR A 94 9.13 -5.94 2.93
C THR A 94 9.57 -6.25 1.51
N LYS A 95 10.85 -6.64 1.32
CA LYS A 95 11.46 -6.86 0.00
C LYS A 95 11.34 -5.61 -0.89
N GLY A 96 11.64 -4.45 -0.33
CA GLY A 96 11.63 -3.19 -1.06
C GLY A 96 12.63 -3.21 -2.23
N HIS A 97 12.33 -2.41 -3.26
CA HIS A 97 13.22 -2.24 -4.41
C HIS A 97 14.13 -1.03 -4.21
N GLU A 98 15.45 -1.23 -4.25
CA GLU A 98 16.45 -0.22 -3.94
C GLU A 98 16.28 1.07 -4.75
N GLY A 99 16.12 0.97 -6.06
CA GLY A 99 15.92 2.14 -6.92
C GLY A 99 14.68 2.97 -6.60
N VAL A 100 13.59 2.32 -6.14
CA VAL A 100 12.37 3.04 -5.70
C VAL A 100 12.61 3.70 -4.34
N ILE A 101 13.30 3.02 -3.44
CA ILE A 101 13.63 3.55 -2.12
C ILE A 101 14.53 4.78 -2.26
N ASP A 102 15.56 4.71 -3.11
CA ASP A 102 16.47 5.83 -3.33
C ASP A 102 15.80 7.01 -4.03
N PHE A 103 14.86 6.73 -4.93
CA PHE A 103 14.03 7.77 -5.52
C PHE A 103 13.21 8.53 -4.46
N ILE A 104 12.55 7.82 -3.56
CA ILE A 104 11.76 8.44 -2.48
C ILE A 104 12.67 9.14 -1.44
N LYS A 105 13.86 8.63 -1.17
CA LYS A 105 14.84 9.35 -0.32
C LYS A 105 15.22 10.70 -0.92
N LYS A 106 15.37 10.74 -2.25
CA LYS A 106 15.75 11.96 -2.97
C LYS A 106 14.59 12.94 -3.13
N TYR A 107 13.37 12.42 -3.29
CA TYR A 107 12.16 13.21 -3.55
C TYR A 107 11.03 12.78 -2.58
N PRO A 108 11.15 13.07 -1.28
CA PRO A 108 10.19 12.60 -0.28
C PRO A 108 8.77 13.16 -0.46
N GLU A 109 8.65 14.33 -1.11
CA GLU A 109 7.37 14.97 -1.40
C GLU A 109 6.48 14.17 -2.37
N VAL A 110 7.09 13.34 -3.22
CA VAL A 110 6.32 12.51 -4.17
C VAL A 110 5.78 11.22 -3.54
N LEU A 111 6.09 10.95 -2.27
CA LEU A 111 5.58 9.75 -1.60
C LEU A 111 4.06 9.76 -1.51
N ASN A 112 3.48 10.93 -1.25
CA ASN A 112 2.05 11.10 -1.11
C ASN A 112 1.64 12.49 -1.59
N THR A 113 1.08 12.56 -2.78
CA THR A 113 0.47 13.79 -3.28
C THR A 113 -1.03 13.68 -3.09
N THR A 114 -1.54 14.41 -2.11
CA THR A 114 -3.00 14.52 -1.92
C THR A 114 -3.55 15.49 -2.95
N VAL A 115 -4.30 14.96 -3.91
CA VAL A 115 -5.15 15.76 -4.77
C VAL A 115 -6.54 15.76 -4.14
N ASP A 116 -7.14 16.93 -4.00
CA ASP A 116 -8.52 17.08 -3.53
C ASP A 116 -9.45 16.19 -4.35
N ALA A 117 -10.23 15.37 -3.69
CA ALA A 117 -11.11 14.40 -4.34
C ALA A 117 -12.09 15.05 -5.33
N SER A 118 -12.48 16.31 -5.08
CA SER A 118 -13.36 17.08 -5.97
C SER A 118 -12.71 17.55 -7.26
N LYS A 119 -11.36 17.54 -7.33
CA LYS A 119 -10.57 18.04 -8.47
C LYS A 119 -9.94 16.91 -9.29
N ARG A 120 -10.22 15.64 -8.92
CA ARG A 120 -9.68 14.50 -9.66
C ARG A 120 -10.42 14.25 -10.94
N GLU A 121 -9.68 14.06 -12.01
CA GLU A 121 -10.25 13.55 -13.25
C GLU A 121 -10.57 12.04 -13.11
N GLU A 122 -11.50 11.56 -13.91
CA GLU A 122 -11.86 10.15 -13.96
C GLU A 122 -10.63 9.32 -14.36
N LEU A 123 -10.30 8.28 -13.57
CA LEU A 123 -9.12 7.43 -13.73
C LEU A 123 -7.75 8.07 -13.44
N GLU A 124 -7.71 9.29 -12.91
CA GLU A 124 -6.45 9.89 -12.49
C GLU A 124 -5.86 9.14 -11.29
N THR A 125 -4.65 8.60 -11.47
CA THR A 125 -3.88 7.97 -10.42
C THR A 125 -2.90 8.97 -9.79
N PHE A 126 -2.80 8.95 -8.47
CA PHE A 126 -1.87 9.81 -7.74
C PHE A 126 -0.94 8.95 -6.87
N PRO A 127 0.28 9.44 -6.61
CA PRO A 127 1.23 8.74 -5.77
C PRO A 127 0.72 8.56 -4.36
N THR A 128 0.83 7.34 -3.86
CA THR A 128 0.53 6.97 -2.48
C THR A 128 1.57 6.01 -1.94
N PRO A 129 1.79 5.93 -0.61
CA PRO A 129 2.68 4.95 -0.02
C PRO A 129 2.38 3.51 -0.45
N ARG A 130 1.09 3.17 -0.59
CA ARG A 130 0.64 1.86 -1.08
C ARG A 130 0.99 1.66 -2.56
N GLY A 131 0.85 2.70 -3.38
CA GLY A 131 1.21 2.68 -4.80
C GLY A 131 2.70 2.39 -4.99
N TRP A 132 3.55 3.09 -4.26
CA TRP A 132 4.99 2.87 -4.28
C TRP A 132 5.38 1.46 -3.83
N GLY A 133 4.70 0.90 -2.82
CA GLY A 133 4.87 -0.50 -2.43
C GLY A 133 4.49 -1.50 -3.53
N LYS A 134 3.52 -1.18 -4.39
CA LYS A 134 3.20 -1.99 -5.58
C LYS A 134 4.29 -1.88 -6.65
N ALA A 135 4.93 -0.73 -6.79
CA ALA A 135 6.03 -0.51 -7.72
C ALA A 135 7.21 -1.48 -7.47
N PHE A 136 7.49 -1.88 -6.22
CA PHE A 136 8.50 -2.89 -5.91
C PHE A 136 8.29 -4.19 -6.71
N LYS A 137 7.06 -4.69 -6.75
CA LYS A 137 6.73 -5.93 -7.46
C LYS A 137 6.95 -5.81 -8.96
N ILE A 138 6.60 -4.66 -9.53
CA ILE A 138 6.77 -4.37 -10.95
C ILE A 138 8.25 -4.32 -11.30
N MET A 139 9.05 -3.59 -10.53
CA MET A 139 10.49 -3.45 -10.75
C MET A 139 11.21 -4.80 -10.64
N HIS A 140 10.94 -5.57 -9.58
CA HIS A 140 11.51 -6.90 -9.44
C HIS A 140 11.10 -7.87 -10.57
N PHE A 141 9.88 -7.75 -11.08
CA PHE A 141 9.45 -8.56 -12.22
C PHE A 141 10.25 -8.21 -13.49
N HIS A 142 10.43 -6.92 -13.77
CA HIS A 142 11.21 -6.46 -14.92
C HIS A 142 12.67 -6.88 -14.84
N GLU A 143 13.29 -6.77 -13.67
CA GLU A 143 14.69 -7.22 -13.46
C GLU A 143 14.86 -8.71 -13.70
N LYS A 144 13.95 -9.54 -13.16
CA LYS A 144 13.95 -10.99 -13.40
C LYS A 144 13.79 -11.33 -14.87
N LYS A 145 12.90 -10.63 -15.58
CA LYS A 145 12.69 -10.84 -17.02
C LYS A 145 13.92 -10.44 -17.82
N ALA A 146 14.54 -9.30 -17.51
CA ALA A 146 15.75 -8.83 -18.15
C ALA A 146 16.94 -9.79 -17.92
N SER A 147 17.09 -10.29 -16.69
CA SER A 147 18.13 -11.28 -16.36
C SER A 147 17.91 -12.60 -17.13
N LYS A 148 16.66 -13.08 -17.22
CA LYS A 148 16.34 -14.30 -17.97
C LYS A 148 16.64 -14.15 -19.46
N ASN A 149 16.27 -13.03 -20.06
CA ASN A 149 16.56 -12.75 -21.47
C ASN A 149 18.07 -12.63 -21.74
N ARG A 150 18.83 -12.09 -20.78
CA ARG A 150 20.29 -12.00 -20.88
C ARG A 150 20.97 -13.38 -20.86
N ILE A 151 20.44 -14.32 -20.09
CA ILE A 151 20.93 -15.70 -20.00
C ILE A 151 20.63 -16.45 -21.30
N THR A 152 19.38 -16.36 -21.80
CA THR A 152 18.99 -17.06 -23.05
C THR A 152 19.75 -16.57 -24.28
N HIS A 153 20.15 -15.31 -24.32
CA HIS A 153 21.01 -14.78 -25.40
C HIS A 153 22.46 -15.20 -25.28
N LYS A 154 22.96 -15.52 -24.09
CA LYS A 154 24.32 -16.08 -23.89
C LYS A 154 24.42 -17.55 -24.27
N ASP A 155 23.40 -18.32 -23.94
CA ASP A 155 23.42 -19.78 -24.10
C ASP A 155 23.15 -20.25 -25.54
N ALA A 156 22.50 -19.43 -26.37
CA ALA A 156 22.11 -19.81 -27.73
C ALA A 156 23.28 -19.74 -28.76
N ALA A 157 24.38 -19.06 -28.47
CA ALA A 157 25.44 -18.86 -29.45
C ALA A 157 26.89 -18.87 -28.93
N GLY A 158 27.10 -18.94 -27.62
CA GLY A 158 28.45 -18.82 -27.04
C GLY A 158 29.18 -17.48 -27.32
N ILE A 159 28.50 -16.55 -28.00
CA ILE A 159 29.02 -15.26 -28.41
C ILE A 159 28.33 -14.17 -27.57
N PRO A 160 29.08 -13.28 -26.89
CA PRO A 160 28.45 -12.18 -26.17
C PRO A 160 27.78 -11.24 -27.17
N MET A 161 26.45 -11.10 -27.05
CA MET A 161 25.67 -10.16 -27.86
C MET A 161 25.70 -8.76 -27.21
N ASN A 162 25.91 -7.72 -28.00
CA ASN A 162 25.74 -6.36 -27.53
C ASN A 162 24.25 -6.07 -27.24
N GLY A 163 23.97 -5.04 -26.46
CA GLY A 163 22.61 -4.72 -25.98
C GLY A 163 21.55 -4.46 -27.07
N THR A 164 21.90 -4.54 -28.36
CA THR A 164 21.02 -4.40 -29.52
C THR A 164 20.70 -5.72 -30.21
N GLY A 165 21.18 -6.85 -29.67
CA GLY A 165 20.92 -8.19 -30.23
C GLY A 165 21.78 -8.55 -31.45
N ASN A 166 22.77 -7.71 -31.81
CA ASN A 166 23.73 -8.02 -32.87
C ASN A 166 24.99 -8.68 -32.28
N PRO A 167 25.59 -9.69 -32.97
CA PRO A 167 26.85 -10.26 -32.57
C PRO A 167 27.93 -9.17 -32.51
N SER A 168 28.65 -9.09 -31.40
CA SER A 168 29.81 -8.21 -31.32
C SER A 168 30.84 -8.67 -32.36
N THR A 169 31.24 -7.80 -33.28
CA THR A 169 32.34 -8.05 -34.20
C THR A 169 33.59 -8.41 -33.42
N PRO A 170 34.26 -9.52 -33.78
CA PRO A 170 35.51 -9.85 -33.13
C PRO A 170 36.53 -8.72 -33.37
N VAL A 171 37.10 -8.21 -32.29
CA VAL A 171 38.21 -7.26 -32.37
C VAL A 171 39.38 -8.03 -33.02
N THR A 172 39.64 -7.76 -34.28
CA THR A 172 40.85 -8.24 -34.93
C THR A 172 42.06 -7.63 -34.22
N PRO A 173 43.02 -8.43 -33.74
CA PRO A 173 44.24 -7.86 -33.18
C PRO A 173 44.99 -7.12 -34.29
N ASP A 174 45.37 -5.89 -34.03
CA ASP A 174 46.14 -5.03 -34.88
C ASP A 174 47.55 -5.68 -35.11
N ILE A 175 47.80 -6.18 -36.32
CA ILE A 175 49.07 -6.86 -36.69
C ILE A 175 50.08 -5.82 -37.22
N HIS A 176 49.97 -4.57 -36.86
CA HIS A 176 50.94 -3.54 -37.22
C HIS A 176 51.56 -2.86 -36.00
N ALA A 177 52.31 -3.65 -35.21
CA ALA A 177 53.27 -3.14 -34.24
C ALA A 177 54.51 -4.05 -34.27
N MET A 178 55.28 -3.90 -35.30
CA MET A 178 56.73 -4.21 -35.35
C MET A 178 57.47 -3.00 -35.94
#